data_48b10ce0cd4213d15b16fc56471da3fc
#
_entry.id   48b10ce0cd4213d15b16fc56471da3fc
#
_cell.length_a   1.000
_cell.length_b   1.000
_cell.length_c   1.000
_cell.angle_alpha   90.00
_cell.angle_beta   90.00
_cell.angle_gamma   90.00
#
_symmetry.space_group_name_H-M   'P 1'
#
loop_
_entity.id
_entity.type
_entity.pdbx_description
1 polymer ?
#
loop_
_entity_poly.entity_id
_entity_poly.type
_entity_poly.pdbx_seq_one_letter_code
_entity_poly.pdbx_strand_id
1 'polypeptide(L)'
;MMTRLVTVIPVYNGESFLKATLESVATQTRQPDCVIIQDNCSTDGTAAIAQDFEKQGFKWYCNKKHVSSIENFNAALRFSEEADVLHLLTADDLIMPDFYARLLEPLLSVKGPALAYSAYEVIGEDGELVKDSDLKNPFPIEPGGLPRIIPHTRFIASQSDLRTICLPAVLMKTNRELLPVKFSSDYIQCADAVFYAELAGYCEKIVEVPAALCRYRRHENSTTSRNRMEPAALIEDEWKAMQKASMLLGKKGFSAWLWNFRQRCLLAGTSRIMLRESNQLTVVCQAEVVQSTRAITGGVAWYLGNLAVALRDFIRHGYA
;
A
#
# COMPACT_ATOMS: atom_id res chain seq x y z
N MET A 1 -16.16 -25.97 -7.23
CA MET A 1 -14.72 -25.89 -7.59
C MET A 1 -13.99 -25.33 -6.39
N MET A 2 -12.77 -25.81 -6.09
CA MET A 2 -11.94 -25.16 -5.05
C MET A 2 -11.45 -23.84 -5.57
N THR A 3 -11.49 -22.80 -4.71
CA THR A 3 -10.99 -21.46 -5.01
C THR A 3 -9.47 -21.49 -5.18
N ARG A 4 -8.98 -21.05 -6.34
CA ARG A 4 -7.55 -20.95 -6.64
C ARG A 4 -6.97 -19.63 -6.18
N LEU A 5 -6.14 -19.68 -5.14
CA LEU A 5 -5.37 -18.56 -4.60
C LEU A 5 -3.97 -18.57 -5.22
N VAL A 6 -3.60 -17.49 -5.90
CA VAL A 6 -2.27 -17.29 -6.47
C VAL A 6 -1.59 -16.11 -5.78
N THR A 7 -0.37 -16.34 -5.30
CA THR A 7 0.48 -15.28 -4.75
C THR A 7 1.60 -14.99 -5.72
N VAL A 8 1.77 -13.73 -6.11
CA VAL A 8 2.85 -13.27 -6.98
C VAL A 8 3.75 -12.31 -6.20
N ILE A 9 5.05 -12.55 -6.28
CA ILE A 9 6.07 -11.78 -5.58
C ILE A 9 6.99 -11.13 -6.63
N PRO A 10 6.69 -9.88 -7.06
CA PRO A 10 7.58 -9.12 -7.91
C PRO A 10 8.85 -8.77 -7.15
N VAL A 11 10.02 -9.09 -7.71
CA VAL A 11 11.31 -8.86 -7.07
C VAL A 11 12.34 -8.27 -8.03
N TYR A 12 13.22 -7.43 -7.51
CA TYR A 12 14.46 -6.98 -8.14
C TYR A 12 15.52 -6.75 -7.06
N ASN A 13 16.63 -7.49 -7.13
CA ASN A 13 17.71 -7.45 -6.16
C ASN A 13 17.21 -7.59 -4.71
N GLY A 14 16.48 -8.70 -4.46
CA GLY A 14 15.84 -8.99 -3.18
C GLY A 14 16.62 -9.90 -2.24
N GLU A 15 17.91 -10.14 -2.47
CA GLU A 15 18.75 -11.09 -1.72
C GLU A 15 18.61 -10.95 -0.21
N SER A 16 18.51 -9.71 0.30
CA SER A 16 18.47 -9.44 1.73
C SER A 16 17.18 -9.92 2.41
N PHE A 17 16.03 -9.90 1.72
CA PHE A 17 14.72 -10.08 2.37
C PHE A 17 13.86 -11.18 1.74
N LEU A 18 14.06 -11.50 0.47
CA LEU A 18 13.20 -12.44 -0.28
C LEU A 18 13.03 -13.77 0.43
N LYS A 19 14.09 -14.32 1.04
CA LYS A 19 14.02 -15.59 1.77
C LYS A 19 13.00 -15.53 2.89
N ALA A 20 13.04 -14.49 3.72
CA ALA A 20 12.09 -14.32 4.83
C ALA A 20 10.64 -14.13 4.33
N THR A 21 10.47 -13.38 3.22
CA THR A 21 9.17 -13.22 2.56
C THR A 21 8.61 -14.58 2.09
N LEU A 22 9.41 -15.39 1.41
CA LEU A 22 8.99 -16.71 0.91
C LEU A 22 8.70 -17.68 2.06
N GLU A 23 9.49 -17.66 3.14
CA GLU A 23 9.23 -18.43 4.35
C GLU A 23 7.91 -18.03 5.01
N SER A 24 7.56 -16.74 5.02
CA SER A 24 6.28 -16.26 5.56
C SER A 24 5.08 -16.79 4.76
N VAL A 25 5.25 -17.03 3.46
CA VAL A 25 4.24 -17.69 2.61
C VAL A 25 4.23 -19.21 2.84
N ALA A 26 5.40 -19.85 2.93
CA ALA A 26 5.52 -21.28 3.12
C ALA A 26 4.96 -21.76 4.47
N THR A 27 4.89 -20.90 5.48
CA THR A 27 4.40 -21.22 6.83
C THR A 27 2.94 -20.86 7.07
N GLN A 28 2.19 -20.46 6.02
CA GLN A 28 0.78 -20.11 6.16
C GLN A 28 -0.09 -21.29 6.56
N THR A 29 -1.07 -21.08 7.45
CA THR A 29 -2.05 -22.10 7.86
C THR A 29 -2.97 -22.53 6.71
N ARG A 30 -3.28 -21.61 5.79
CA ARG A 30 -3.89 -21.86 4.47
C ARG A 30 -2.85 -21.53 3.40
N GLN A 31 -2.30 -22.54 2.76
CA GLN A 31 -1.32 -22.37 1.70
C GLN A 31 -1.96 -21.77 0.42
N PRO A 32 -1.30 -20.88 -0.31
CA PRO A 32 -1.73 -20.53 -1.66
C PRO A 32 -1.60 -21.76 -2.58
N ASP A 33 -2.45 -21.82 -3.61
CA ASP A 33 -2.44 -22.94 -4.56
C ASP A 33 -1.30 -22.80 -5.59
N CYS A 34 -0.72 -21.60 -5.70
CA CYS A 34 0.46 -21.32 -6.51
C CYS A 34 1.18 -20.09 -5.95
N VAL A 35 2.49 -20.17 -5.83
CA VAL A 35 3.37 -19.04 -5.50
C VAL A 35 4.30 -18.78 -6.69
N ILE A 36 4.38 -17.54 -7.13
CA ILE A 36 5.15 -17.11 -8.30
C ILE A 36 6.12 -16.03 -7.87
N ILE A 37 7.39 -16.26 -8.05
CA ILE A 37 8.48 -15.29 -7.91
C ILE A 37 8.67 -14.66 -9.30
N GLN A 38 8.31 -13.39 -9.46
CA GLN A 38 8.44 -12.63 -10.71
C GLN A 38 9.70 -11.77 -10.64
N ASP A 39 10.83 -12.32 -11.08
CA ASP A 39 12.14 -11.69 -11.04
C ASP A 39 12.35 -10.71 -12.20
N ASN A 40 12.72 -9.49 -11.88
CA ASN A 40 12.98 -8.41 -12.84
C ASN A 40 14.47 -8.36 -13.30
N CYS A 41 15.05 -9.50 -13.65
CA CYS A 41 16.47 -9.64 -14.02
C CYS A 41 17.42 -9.22 -12.88
N SER A 42 17.24 -9.76 -11.70
CA SER A 42 18.13 -9.52 -10.55
C SER A 42 19.59 -9.92 -10.84
N THR A 43 20.51 -9.18 -10.24
CA THR A 43 21.97 -9.35 -10.43
C THR A 43 22.70 -9.75 -9.15
N ASP A 44 21.96 -9.93 -8.05
CA ASP A 44 22.42 -10.39 -6.73
C ASP A 44 22.07 -11.86 -6.49
N GLY A 45 22.06 -12.31 -5.23
CA GLY A 45 21.71 -13.68 -4.83
C GLY A 45 20.23 -14.05 -4.97
N THR A 46 19.36 -13.17 -5.49
CA THR A 46 17.91 -13.41 -5.66
C THR A 46 17.63 -14.71 -6.41
N ALA A 47 18.33 -14.96 -7.53
CA ALA A 47 18.12 -16.14 -8.35
C ALA A 47 18.41 -17.46 -7.60
N ALA A 48 19.45 -17.48 -6.77
CA ALA A 48 19.80 -18.66 -5.97
C ALA A 48 18.70 -18.96 -4.92
N ILE A 49 18.19 -17.92 -4.27
CA ILE A 49 17.07 -18.05 -3.32
C ILE A 49 15.82 -18.57 -4.04
N ALA A 50 15.47 -18.00 -5.19
CA ALA A 50 14.30 -18.43 -5.97
C ALA A 50 14.41 -19.91 -6.37
N GLN A 51 15.58 -20.38 -6.85
CA GLN A 51 15.83 -21.78 -7.20
C GLN A 51 15.67 -22.74 -6.01
N ASP A 52 16.04 -22.32 -4.81
CA ASP A 52 15.85 -23.15 -3.61
C ASP A 52 14.37 -23.31 -3.25
N PHE A 53 13.56 -22.29 -3.49
CA PHE A 53 12.11 -22.37 -3.30
C PHE A 53 11.38 -23.07 -4.45
N GLU A 54 11.92 -23.09 -5.67
CA GLU A 54 11.40 -23.94 -6.75
C GLU A 54 11.40 -25.43 -6.37
N LYS A 55 12.41 -25.91 -5.64
CA LYS A 55 12.48 -27.27 -5.09
C LYS A 55 11.34 -27.57 -4.09
N GLN A 56 10.72 -26.52 -3.55
CA GLN A 56 9.57 -26.59 -2.63
C GLN A 56 8.23 -26.38 -3.35
N GLY A 57 8.23 -26.25 -4.69
CA GLY A 57 7.02 -26.14 -5.50
C GLY A 57 6.63 -24.68 -5.86
N PHE A 58 7.43 -23.69 -5.51
CA PHE A 58 7.23 -22.33 -5.97
C PHE A 58 7.65 -22.24 -7.44
N LYS A 59 7.13 -21.25 -8.16
CA LYS A 59 7.49 -21.02 -9.57
C LYS A 59 8.33 -19.77 -9.66
N TRP A 60 9.40 -19.83 -10.42
CA TRP A 60 10.27 -18.69 -10.70
C TRP A 60 10.18 -18.29 -12.17
N TYR A 61 9.88 -17.03 -12.43
CA TYR A 61 9.86 -16.42 -13.77
C TYR A 61 10.80 -15.22 -13.77
N CYS A 62 11.81 -15.25 -14.63
CA CYS A 62 12.70 -14.12 -14.87
C CYS A 62 12.24 -13.34 -16.09
N ASN A 63 12.17 -12.02 -15.99
CA ASN A 63 11.92 -11.16 -17.13
C ASN A 63 13.04 -11.30 -18.19
N LYS A 64 12.71 -11.10 -19.46
CA LYS A 64 13.72 -11.13 -20.54
C LYS A 64 14.69 -9.94 -20.48
N LYS A 65 14.28 -8.85 -19.87
CA LYS A 65 15.06 -7.63 -19.63
C LYS A 65 14.57 -6.93 -18.38
N HIS A 66 15.46 -6.17 -17.76
CA HIS A 66 15.07 -5.30 -16.66
C HIS A 66 14.06 -4.24 -17.15
N VAL A 67 13.01 -4.04 -16.35
CA VAL A 67 11.95 -3.04 -16.59
C VAL A 67 11.75 -2.19 -15.33
N SER A 68 10.96 -1.13 -15.41
CA SER A 68 10.63 -0.35 -14.21
C SER A 68 9.86 -1.19 -13.18
N SER A 69 9.86 -0.78 -11.91
CA SER A 69 9.10 -1.45 -10.85
C SER A 69 7.61 -1.51 -11.20
N ILE A 70 7.04 -0.43 -11.72
CA ILE A 70 5.64 -0.35 -12.16
C ILE A 70 5.35 -1.37 -13.27
N GLU A 71 6.23 -1.49 -14.26
CA GLU A 71 6.08 -2.49 -15.31
C GLU A 71 6.19 -3.93 -14.77
N ASN A 72 7.05 -4.16 -13.78
CA ASN A 72 7.17 -5.48 -13.14
C ASN A 72 5.91 -5.83 -12.34
N PHE A 73 5.34 -4.89 -11.59
CA PHE A 73 4.05 -5.07 -10.93
C PHE A 73 2.92 -5.32 -11.94
N ASN A 74 2.88 -4.57 -13.03
CA ASN A 74 1.91 -4.77 -14.11
C ASN A 74 2.06 -6.14 -14.80
N ALA A 75 3.30 -6.63 -14.94
CA ALA A 75 3.55 -7.97 -15.45
C ALA A 75 3.02 -9.05 -14.48
N ALA A 76 3.07 -8.81 -13.18
CA ALA A 76 2.51 -9.72 -12.17
C ALA A 76 0.97 -9.81 -12.23
N LEU A 77 0.29 -8.73 -12.63
CA LEU A 77 -1.18 -8.72 -12.75
C LEU A 77 -1.72 -9.71 -13.80
N ARG A 78 -0.91 -10.15 -14.78
CA ARG A 78 -1.33 -11.14 -15.77
C ARG A 78 -1.80 -12.47 -15.14
N PHE A 79 -1.25 -12.83 -13.97
CA PHE A 79 -1.62 -14.05 -13.27
C PHE A 79 -3.02 -14.01 -12.67
N SER A 80 -3.72 -12.87 -12.75
CA SER A 80 -5.15 -12.79 -12.40
C SER A 80 -6.03 -13.74 -13.23
N GLU A 81 -5.64 -14.01 -14.50
CA GLU A 81 -6.35 -14.96 -15.37
C GLU A 81 -6.25 -16.42 -14.90
N GLU A 82 -5.26 -16.72 -14.07
CA GLU A 82 -5.05 -18.04 -13.48
C GLU A 82 -5.62 -18.16 -12.05
N ALA A 83 -6.09 -17.05 -11.46
CA ALA A 83 -6.46 -16.93 -10.06
C ALA A 83 -7.95 -16.64 -9.88
N ASP A 84 -8.62 -17.35 -8.96
CA ASP A 84 -9.90 -16.86 -8.43
C ASP A 84 -9.65 -15.72 -7.43
N VAL A 85 -8.52 -15.79 -6.72
CA VAL A 85 -8.01 -14.73 -5.82
C VAL A 85 -6.52 -14.52 -6.08
N LEU A 86 -6.12 -13.29 -6.35
CA LEU A 86 -4.74 -12.86 -6.54
C LEU A 86 -4.23 -12.11 -5.32
N HIS A 87 -3.00 -12.40 -4.91
CA HIS A 87 -2.24 -11.66 -3.93
C HIS A 87 -0.93 -11.14 -4.55
N LEU A 88 -0.66 -9.85 -4.42
CA LEU A 88 0.64 -9.25 -4.72
C LEU A 88 1.39 -9.03 -3.41
N LEU A 89 2.49 -9.75 -3.21
CA LEU A 89 3.35 -9.62 -2.03
C LEU A 89 4.68 -9.00 -2.44
N THR A 90 5.06 -7.90 -1.82
CA THR A 90 6.38 -7.27 -1.99
C THR A 90 7.48 -8.18 -1.46
N ALA A 91 8.66 -8.16 -2.08
CA ALA A 91 9.74 -9.11 -1.80
C ALA A 91 10.51 -8.84 -0.50
N ASP A 92 10.14 -7.81 0.23
CA ASP A 92 10.74 -7.32 1.48
C ASP A 92 9.76 -7.37 2.68
N ASP A 93 8.48 -7.61 2.43
CA ASP A 93 7.43 -7.64 3.45
C ASP A 93 7.11 -9.07 3.92
N LEU A 94 6.41 -9.17 5.04
CA LEU A 94 6.00 -10.44 5.62
C LEU A 94 4.49 -10.51 5.82
N ILE A 95 3.92 -11.71 5.72
CA ILE A 95 2.54 -11.97 6.11
C ILE A 95 2.48 -12.89 7.33
N MET A 96 1.53 -12.62 8.23
CA MET A 96 1.34 -13.43 9.45
C MET A 96 0.77 -14.80 9.11
N PRO A 97 1.01 -15.85 9.92
CA PRO A 97 0.68 -17.23 9.57
C PRO A 97 -0.79 -17.50 9.21
N ASP A 98 -1.72 -16.68 9.67
CA ASP A 98 -3.15 -16.80 9.42
C ASP A 98 -3.71 -15.78 8.41
N PHE A 99 -2.83 -15.08 7.67
CA PHE A 99 -3.21 -14.04 6.72
C PHE A 99 -4.24 -14.53 5.70
N TYR A 100 -3.94 -15.60 4.96
CA TYR A 100 -4.86 -16.12 3.96
C TYR A 100 -6.12 -16.72 4.59
N ALA A 101 -5.99 -17.45 5.69
CA ALA A 101 -7.14 -18.05 6.37
C ALA A 101 -8.17 -16.98 6.81
N ARG A 102 -7.69 -15.85 7.32
CA ARG A 102 -8.55 -14.77 7.84
C ARG A 102 -9.13 -13.86 6.77
N LEU A 103 -8.44 -13.67 5.65
CA LEU A 103 -8.95 -12.80 4.58
C LEU A 103 -9.78 -13.54 3.55
N LEU A 104 -9.48 -14.82 3.27
CA LEU A 104 -10.07 -15.53 2.14
C LEU A 104 -11.56 -15.86 2.37
N GLU A 105 -11.92 -16.38 3.54
CA GLU A 105 -13.30 -16.75 3.84
C GLU A 105 -14.27 -15.57 3.71
N PRO A 106 -14.05 -14.42 4.37
CA PRO A 106 -14.94 -13.27 4.24
C PRO A 106 -14.90 -12.67 2.81
N LEU A 107 -13.77 -12.72 2.12
CA LEU A 107 -13.68 -12.26 0.73
C LEU A 107 -14.58 -13.09 -0.20
N LEU A 108 -14.58 -14.39 -0.04
CA LEU A 108 -15.39 -15.31 -0.86
C LEU A 108 -16.89 -15.19 -0.57
N SER A 109 -17.29 -14.73 0.61
CA SER A 109 -18.69 -14.47 0.95
C SER A 109 -19.30 -13.28 0.18
N VAL A 110 -18.47 -12.35 -0.32
CA VAL A 110 -18.91 -11.21 -1.13
C VAL A 110 -19.15 -11.66 -2.57
N LYS A 111 -20.28 -11.28 -3.15
CA LYS A 111 -20.61 -11.56 -4.57
C LYS A 111 -19.82 -10.60 -5.49
N GLY A 112 -19.46 -11.11 -6.68
CA GLY A 112 -18.76 -10.34 -7.69
C GLY A 112 -17.30 -10.02 -7.35
N PRO A 113 -16.67 -9.07 -8.06
CA PRO A 113 -15.33 -8.56 -7.76
C PRO A 113 -15.29 -7.95 -6.37
N ALA A 114 -14.24 -8.20 -5.62
CA ALA A 114 -14.08 -7.70 -4.25
C ALA A 114 -12.60 -7.64 -3.85
N LEU A 115 -12.31 -6.79 -2.86
CA LEU A 115 -11.03 -6.72 -2.17
C LEU A 115 -11.22 -7.13 -0.71
N ALA A 116 -10.23 -7.80 -0.14
CA ALA A 116 -10.10 -7.97 1.31
C ALA A 116 -8.74 -7.42 1.73
N TYR A 117 -8.70 -6.66 2.82
CA TYR A 117 -7.45 -6.09 3.32
C TYR A 117 -7.37 -6.12 4.84
N SER A 118 -6.15 -6.20 5.34
CA SER A 118 -5.85 -6.21 6.78
C SER A 118 -5.16 -4.91 7.21
N ALA A 119 -5.04 -4.73 8.51
CA ALA A 119 -4.07 -3.83 9.10
C ALA A 119 -2.65 -4.42 8.95
N TYR A 120 -1.64 -3.59 9.18
CA TYR A 120 -0.23 -3.98 9.15
C TYR A 120 0.54 -3.38 10.33
N GLU A 121 1.63 -4.02 10.66
CA GLU A 121 2.68 -3.51 11.55
C GLU A 121 3.87 -3.03 10.70
N VAL A 122 4.68 -2.12 11.25
CA VAL A 122 5.92 -1.67 10.61
C VAL A 122 7.08 -2.34 11.31
N ILE A 123 7.99 -2.92 10.52
CA ILE A 123 9.23 -3.52 11.01
C ILE A 123 10.46 -2.82 10.40
N GLY A 124 11.55 -2.84 11.13
CA GLY A 124 12.86 -2.39 10.67
C GLY A 124 13.53 -3.39 9.73
N GLU A 125 14.73 -3.07 9.29
CA GLU A 125 15.56 -3.94 8.46
C GLU A 125 15.89 -5.27 9.17
N ASP A 126 16.08 -5.21 10.49
CA ASP A 126 16.32 -6.36 11.39
C ASP A 126 15.06 -7.21 11.66
N GLY A 127 13.88 -6.77 11.23
CA GLY A 127 12.59 -7.45 11.48
C GLY A 127 11.93 -7.07 12.80
N GLU A 128 12.52 -6.18 13.60
CA GLU A 128 11.94 -5.72 14.85
C GLU A 128 10.85 -4.67 14.63
N LEU A 129 9.84 -4.64 15.52
CA LEU A 129 8.72 -3.71 15.42
C LEU A 129 9.16 -2.25 15.63
N VAL A 130 8.79 -1.39 14.70
CA VAL A 130 8.94 0.06 14.81
C VAL A 130 7.74 0.62 15.59
N LYS A 131 7.94 0.94 16.88
CA LYS A 131 6.87 1.35 17.80
C LYS A 131 6.21 2.69 17.44
N ASP A 132 6.98 3.66 16.99
CA ASP A 132 6.54 5.03 16.69
C ASP A 132 6.50 5.29 15.18
N SER A 133 5.90 4.37 14.42
CA SER A 133 5.74 4.55 12.99
C SER A 133 4.78 5.72 12.68
N ASP A 134 5.18 6.57 11.75
CA ASP A 134 4.36 7.63 11.13
C ASP A 134 3.25 7.07 10.23
N LEU A 135 3.41 5.83 9.77
CA LEU A 135 2.41 5.14 8.96
C LEU A 135 1.17 4.81 9.78
N LYS A 136 0.02 5.12 9.21
CA LYS A 136 -1.26 4.92 9.87
C LYS A 136 -2.08 3.91 9.11
N ASN A 137 -2.47 2.86 9.80
CA ASN A 137 -3.48 1.96 9.30
C ASN A 137 -4.77 2.72 8.94
N PRO A 138 -5.51 2.29 7.90
CA PRO A 138 -6.79 2.89 7.52
C PRO A 138 -7.84 2.80 8.61
N PHE A 139 -7.65 1.91 9.59
CA PHE A 139 -8.51 1.71 10.76
C PHE A 139 -7.67 1.27 11.98
N PRO A 140 -8.19 1.37 13.21
CA PRO A 140 -7.53 0.86 14.41
C PRO A 140 -7.31 -0.65 14.33
N ILE A 141 -6.16 -1.12 14.81
CA ILE A 141 -5.88 -2.54 14.97
C ILE A 141 -6.71 -3.04 16.17
N GLU A 142 -7.49 -4.08 15.92
CA GLU A 142 -8.29 -4.77 16.94
C GLU A 142 -7.79 -6.21 17.05
N PRO A 143 -7.08 -6.58 18.13
CA PRO A 143 -6.66 -7.97 18.31
C PRO A 143 -7.87 -8.91 18.26
N GLY A 144 -7.82 -9.90 17.36
CA GLY A 144 -8.95 -10.80 17.13
C GLY A 144 -10.15 -10.16 16.41
N GLY A 145 -10.01 -8.94 15.87
CA GLY A 145 -11.08 -8.20 15.22
C GLY A 145 -11.77 -8.99 14.11
N LEU A 146 -13.10 -8.96 14.12
CA LEU A 146 -13.92 -9.65 13.14
C LEU A 146 -13.94 -8.90 11.79
N PRO A 147 -14.01 -9.62 10.66
CA PRO A 147 -14.14 -9.01 9.34
C PRO A 147 -15.37 -8.12 9.24
N ARG A 148 -15.23 -6.99 8.55
CA ARG A 148 -16.31 -6.03 8.28
C ARG A 148 -16.49 -5.89 6.78
N ILE A 149 -17.75 -5.91 6.32
CA ILE A 149 -18.06 -5.63 4.92
C ILE A 149 -18.44 -4.16 4.80
N ILE A 150 -17.68 -3.40 4.04
CA ILE A 150 -17.87 -1.97 3.84
C ILE A 150 -18.18 -1.65 2.37
N PRO A 151 -18.89 -0.54 2.08
CA PRO A 151 -19.07 -0.08 0.71
C PRO A 151 -17.72 0.40 0.14
N HIS A 152 -17.49 0.17 -1.16
CA HIS A 152 -16.27 0.60 -1.85
C HIS A 152 -15.98 2.10 -1.70
N THR A 153 -17.03 2.91 -1.63
CA THR A 153 -16.89 4.38 -1.46
C THR A 153 -16.22 4.76 -0.14
N ARG A 154 -16.43 3.99 0.95
CA ARG A 154 -15.72 4.20 2.22
C ARG A 154 -14.23 3.90 2.07
N PHE A 155 -13.90 2.82 1.36
CA PHE A 155 -12.52 2.46 1.08
C PHE A 155 -11.82 3.54 0.23
N ILE A 156 -12.43 3.97 -0.89
CA ILE A 156 -11.88 5.04 -1.74
C ILE A 156 -11.70 6.33 -0.94
N ALA A 157 -12.67 6.67 -0.06
CA ALA A 157 -12.56 7.84 0.81
C ALA A 157 -11.35 7.75 1.76
N SER A 158 -11.05 6.57 2.29
CA SER A 158 -9.87 6.40 3.17
C SER A 158 -8.56 6.61 2.41
N GLN A 159 -8.47 6.17 1.15
CA GLN A 159 -7.30 6.43 0.31
C GLN A 159 -7.13 7.93 0.03
N SER A 160 -8.21 8.67 -0.16
CA SER A 160 -8.18 10.12 -0.31
C SER A 160 -7.79 10.88 0.98
N ASP A 161 -7.82 10.24 2.11
CA ASP A 161 -7.41 10.77 3.41
C ASP A 161 -5.94 10.43 3.76
N LEU A 162 -5.17 9.94 2.81
CA LEU A 162 -3.81 9.44 2.98
C LEU A 162 -3.72 8.32 4.06
N ARG A 163 -4.81 7.62 4.28
CA ARG A 163 -4.85 6.38 5.09
C ARG A 163 -4.70 5.21 4.15
N THR A 164 -3.48 5.06 3.66
CA THR A 164 -3.16 4.05 2.65
C THR A 164 -3.10 2.67 3.28
N ILE A 165 -3.55 1.68 2.52
CA ILE A 165 -3.26 0.29 2.83
C ILE A 165 -1.85 -0.05 2.33
N CYS A 166 -1.21 -0.96 3.03
CA CYS A 166 0.04 -1.55 2.55
C CYS A 166 -0.27 -2.48 1.36
N LEU A 167 0.49 -2.38 0.29
CA LEU A 167 0.29 -3.18 -0.93
C LEU A 167 0.13 -4.68 -0.63
N PRO A 168 1.01 -5.32 0.18
CA PRO A 168 0.94 -6.75 0.46
C PRO A 168 -0.19 -7.14 1.43
N ALA A 169 -0.94 -6.19 1.97
CA ALA A 169 -2.02 -6.48 2.90
C ALA A 169 -3.36 -6.77 2.21
N VAL A 170 -3.40 -6.91 0.86
CA VAL A 170 -4.64 -6.97 0.08
C VAL A 170 -4.76 -8.25 -0.72
N LEU A 171 -5.90 -8.92 -0.61
CA LEU A 171 -6.33 -9.97 -1.54
C LEU A 171 -7.34 -9.41 -2.55
N MET A 172 -7.19 -9.79 -3.81
CA MET A 172 -8.04 -9.35 -4.92
C MET A 172 -8.81 -10.53 -5.48
N LYS A 173 -10.14 -10.50 -5.41
CA LYS A 173 -11.01 -11.50 -6.03
C LYS A 173 -11.18 -11.18 -7.50
N THR A 174 -10.52 -11.94 -8.35
CA THR A 174 -10.42 -11.72 -9.81
C THR A 174 -11.38 -12.57 -10.61
N ASN A 175 -11.83 -13.73 -10.05
CA ASN A 175 -12.65 -14.73 -10.72
C ASN A 175 -12.02 -15.23 -12.04
N ARG A 176 -10.70 -15.26 -12.12
CA ARG A 176 -9.89 -15.64 -13.30
C ARG A 176 -10.06 -14.68 -14.49
N GLU A 177 -10.34 -13.44 -14.21
CA GLU A 177 -10.39 -12.38 -15.21
C GLU A 177 -9.16 -11.48 -15.10
N LEU A 178 -8.73 -10.93 -16.23
CA LEU A 178 -7.70 -9.89 -16.22
C LEU A 178 -8.22 -8.67 -15.47
N LEU A 179 -7.44 -8.17 -14.52
CA LEU A 179 -7.81 -6.97 -13.80
C LEU A 179 -7.88 -5.77 -14.75
N PRO A 180 -8.98 -4.98 -14.71
CA PRO A 180 -9.20 -3.87 -15.64
C PRO A 180 -8.36 -2.64 -15.33
N VAL A 181 -7.57 -2.68 -14.24
CA VAL A 181 -6.77 -1.58 -13.71
C VAL A 181 -5.31 -1.99 -13.68
N LYS A 182 -4.41 -1.03 -13.91
CA LYS A 182 -2.96 -1.21 -13.84
C LYS A 182 -2.33 -0.15 -12.96
N PHE A 183 -1.15 -0.45 -12.42
CA PHE A 183 -0.32 0.57 -11.77
C PHE A 183 0.12 1.60 -12.80
N SER A 184 -0.03 2.89 -12.45
CA SER A 184 0.35 4.01 -13.34
C SER A 184 1.71 4.57 -12.94
N SER A 185 2.55 4.84 -13.94
CA SER A 185 3.82 5.54 -13.76
C SER A 185 3.67 7.05 -13.52
N ASP A 186 2.45 7.57 -13.56
CA ASP A 186 2.16 8.99 -13.26
C ASP A 186 2.31 9.30 -11.76
N TYR A 187 2.45 8.26 -10.92
CA TYR A 187 2.60 8.34 -9.47
C TYR A 187 3.97 7.83 -9.03
N ILE A 188 4.61 8.57 -8.12
CA ILE A 188 5.93 8.24 -7.59
C ILE A 188 5.81 7.28 -6.40
N GLN A 189 4.98 7.63 -5.43
CA GLN A 189 4.78 6.90 -4.18
C GLN A 189 3.37 6.33 -4.03
N CYS A 190 2.37 7.00 -4.60
CA CYS A 190 0.95 6.68 -4.40
C CYS A 190 0.37 5.73 -5.46
N ALA A 191 1.22 5.06 -6.26
CA ALA A 191 0.77 4.19 -7.35
C ALA A 191 -0.11 3.03 -6.85
N ASP A 192 0.20 2.44 -5.70
CA ASP A 192 -0.56 1.37 -5.06
C ASP A 192 -1.91 1.86 -4.52
N ALA A 193 -1.92 2.99 -3.84
CA ALA A 193 -3.15 3.60 -3.31
C ALA A 193 -4.13 3.94 -4.43
N VAL A 194 -3.62 4.48 -5.55
CA VAL A 194 -4.44 4.80 -6.73
C VAL A 194 -4.92 3.53 -7.41
N PHE A 195 -4.05 2.55 -7.62
CA PHE A 195 -4.42 1.25 -8.18
C PHE A 195 -5.58 0.60 -7.41
N TYR A 196 -5.47 0.51 -6.08
CA TYR A 196 -6.53 -0.06 -5.28
C TYR A 196 -7.80 0.79 -5.22
N ALA A 197 -7.68 2.12 -5.24
CA ALA A 197 -8.85 3.00 -5.33
C ALA A 197 -9.60 2.83 -6.66
N GLU A 198 -8.89 2.72 -7.77
CA GLU A 198 -9.48 2.45 -9.08
C GLU A 198 -10.12 1.06 -9.12
N LEU A 199 -9.41 0.03 -8.64
CA LEU A 199 -9.92 -1.33 -8.61
C LEU A 199 -11.16 -1.45 -7.71
N ALA A 200 -11.19 -0.73 -6.59
CA ALA A 200 -12.35 -0.65 -5.71
C ALA A 200 -13.60 -0.08 -6.43
N GLY A 201 -13.41 0.77 -7.45
CA GLY A 201 -14.50 1.28 -8.26
C GLY A 201 -15.27 0.19 -9.04
N TYR A 202 -14.68 -0.97 -9.25
CA TYR A 202 -15.32 -2.15 -9.85
C TYR A 202 -15.94 -3.10 -8.81
N CYS A 203 -15.71 -2.84 -7.52
CA CYS A 203 -16.24 -3.63 -6.41
C CYS A 203 -17.50 -2.97 -5.85
N GLU A 204 -18.51 -3.75 -5.52
CA GLU A 204 -19.66 -3.24 -4.77
C GLU A 204 -19.32 -3.10 -3.29
N LYS A 205 -18.60 -4.08 -2.76
CA LYS A 205 -18.23 -4.18 -1.36
C LYS A 205 -16.77 -4.61 -1.20
N ILE A 206 -16.21 -4.23 -0.05
CA ILE A 206 -14.83 -4.54 0.34
C ILE A 206 -14.83 -5.12 1.74
N VAL A 207 -13.95 -6.07 1.99
CA VAL A 207 -13.75 -6.70 3.29
C VAL A 207 -12.59 -6.01 4.03
N GLU A 208 -12.87 -5.50 5.21
CA GLU A 208 -11.90 -4.92 6.14
C GLU A 208 -11.68 -5.88 7.29
N VAL A 209 -10.45 -6.33 7.50
CA VAL A 209 -10.05 -7.19 8.63
C VAL A 209 -9.18 -6.39 9.59
N PRO A 210 -9.70 -5.93 10.76
CA PRO A 210 -9.00 -5.00 11.64
C PRO A 210 -7.94 -5.69 12.52
N ALA A 211 -7.21 -6.64 11.96
CA ALA A 211 -6.08 -7.31 12.60
C ALA A 211 -4.80 -7.04 11.79
N ALA A 212 -3.68 -6.89 12.46
CA ALA A 212 -2.38 -6.78 11.83
C ALA A 212 -1.95 -8.15 11.31
N LEU A 213 -2.15 -8.38 10.01
CA LEU A 213 -1.82 -9.66 9.35
C LEU A 213 -0.69 -9.50 8.33
N CYS A 214 -0.13 -8.32 8.21
CA CYS A 214 1.01 -8.01 7.35
C CYS A 214 2.03 -7.21 8.14
N ARG A 215 3.31 -7.35 7.82
CA ARG A 215 4.42 -6.57 8.35
C ARG A 215 5.12 -5.87 7.19
N TYR A 216 5.02 -4.56 7.17
CA TYR A 216 5.67 -3.69 6.21
C TYR A 216 7.09 -3.36 6.67
N ARG A 217 8.07 -3.72 5.85
CA ARG A 217 9.49 -3.50 6.18
C ARG A 217 9.97 -2.12 5.73
N ARG A 218 10.68 -1.43 6.63
CA ARG A 218 11.43 -0.22 6.31
C ARG A 218 12.91 -0.50 6.28
N HIS A 219 13.54 -0.18 5.16
CA HIS A 219 14.99 -0.23 4.97
C HIS A 219 15.45 0.87 4.00
N GLU A 220 16.73 1.22 4.06
CA GLU A 220 17.27 2.36 3.28
C GLU A 220 17.13 2.17 1.76
N ASN A 221 17.26 0.95 1.28
CA ASN A 221 17.20 0.61 -0.13
C ASN A 221 15.77 0.50 -0.71
N SER A 222 14.72 0.68 0.10
CA SER A 222 13.34 0.62 -0.38
C SER A 222 13.01 1.77 -1.33
N THR A 223 12.06 1.54 -2.24
CA THR A 223 11.55 2.60 -3.13
C THR A 223 11.02 3.79 -2.33
N THR A 224 10.29 3.51 -1.25
CA THR A 224 9.77 4.54 -0.33
C THR A 224 10.87 5.39 0.27
N SER A 225 11.97 4.78 0.74
CA SER A 225 13.09 5.51 1.34
C SER A 225 13.80 6.39 0.31
N ARG A 226 14.00 5.89 -0.91
CA ARG A 226 14.60 6.66 -2.01
C ARG A 226 13.72 7.85 -2.42
N ASN A 227 12.41 7.66 -2.54
CA ASN A 227 11.48 8.72 -2.91
C ASN A 227 11.43 9.84 -1.87
N ARG A 228 11.68 9.56 -0.60
CA ARG A 228 11.74 10.58 0.48
C ARG A 228 12.86 11.60 0.29
N MET A 229 13.80 11.37 -0.60
CA MET A 229 14.83 12.35 -0.96
C MET A 229 14.29 13.53 -1.78
N GLU A 230 13.09 13.39 -2.37
CA GLU A 230 12.41 14.43 -3.16
C GLU A 230 11.03 14.77 -2.54
N PRO A 231 10.99 15.35 -1.35
CA PRO A 231 9.74 15.50 -0.58
C PRO A 231 8.72 16.45 -1.23
N ALA A 232 9.16 17.43 -2.03
CA ALA A 232 8.24 18.31 -2.77
C ALA A 232 7.45 17.50 -3.84
N ALA A 233 8.14 16.61 -4.55
CA ALA A 233 7.51 15.74 -5.53
C ALA A 233 6.50 14.76 -4.87
N LEU A 234 6.78 14.29 -3.65
CA LEU A 234 5.83 13.47 -2.89
C LEU A 234 4.56 14.23 -2.51
N ILE A 235 4.64 15.50 -2.14
CA ILE A 235 3.44 16.32 -1.85
C ILE A 235 2.56 16.47 -3.09
N GLU A 236 3.15 16.68 -4.26
CA GLU A 236 2.41 16.74 -5.51
C GLU A 236 1.78 15.38 -5.88
N ASP A 237 2.50 14.31 -5.64
CA ASP A 237 2.03 12.94 -5.88
C ASP A 237 0.84 12.59 -4.98
N GLU A 238 0.94 12.87 -3.68
CA GLU A 238 -0.15 12.73 -2.72
C GLU A 238 -1.38 13.53 -3.14
N TRP A 239 -1.18 14.80 -3.58
CA TRP A 239 -2.29 15.62 -4.06
C TRP A 239 -2.97 15.01 -5.29
N LYS A 240 -2.21 14.54 -6.28
CA LYS A 240 -2.76 13.86 -7.47
C LYS A 240 -3.59 12.63 -7.06
N ALA A 241 -3.08 11.80 -6.15
CA ALA A 241 -3.78 10.62 -5.64
C ALA A 241 -5.08 10.99 -4.93
N MET A 242 -5.07 12.02 -4.07
CA MET A 242 -6.27 12.55 -3.41
C MET A 242 -7.32 13.03 -4.42
N GLN A 243 -6.90 13.75 -5.48
CA GLN A 243 -7.79 14.20 -6.54
C GLN A 243 -8.38 13.02 -7.31
N LYS A 244 -7.58 12.02 -7.63
CA LYS A 244 -8.05 10.80 -8.30
C LYS A 244 -9.13 10.08 -7.49
N ALA A 245 -8.90 9.88 -6.20
CA ALA A 245 -9.88 9.28 -5.30
C ALA A 245 -11.17 10.14 -5.20
N SER A 246 -11.05 11.47 -5.19
CA SER A 246 -12.21 12.38 -5.21
C SER A 246 -13.05 12.22 -6.47
N MET A 247 -12.40 12.07 -7.63
CA MET A 247 -13.08 11.84 -8.92
C MET A 247 -13.84 10.51 -8.91
N LEU A 248 -13.22 9.44 -8.40
CA LEU A 248 -13.86 8.12 -8.25
C LEU A 248 -15.07 8.15 -7.32
N LEU A 249 -15.07 9.02 -6.31
CA LEU A 249 -16.22 9.23 -5.42
C LEU A 249 -17.39 10.02 -6.06
N GLY A 250 -17.19 10.57 -7.25
CA GLY A 250 -18.24 11.29 -7.99
C GLY A 250 -18.78 12.54 -7.27
N LYS A 251 -17.96 13.18 -6.40
CA LYS A 251 -18.36 14.39 -5.69
C LYS A 251 -18.65 15.55 -6.64
N LYS A 252 -19.74 16.31 -6.44
CA LYS A 252 -20.17 17.43 -7.30
C LYS A 252 -20.61 18.64 -6.47
N GLY A 253 -20.56 19.84 -7.08
CA GLY A 253 -21.08 21.08 -6.49
C GLY A 253 -20.44 21.42 -5.15
N PHE A 254 -21.25 21.90 -4.19
CA PHE A 254 -20.78 22.33 -2.87
C PHE A 254 -20.10 21.18 -2.08
N SER A 255 -20.60 19.95 -2.23
CA SER A 255 -19.98 18.79 -1.55
C SER A 255 -18.58 18.49 -2.07
N ALA A 256 -18.32 18.68 -3.36
CA ALA A 256 -16.97 18.57 -3.93
C ALA A 256 -16.05 19.69 -3.42
N TRP A 257 -16.56 20.92 -3.34
CA TRP A 257 -15.80 22.05 -2.80
C TRP A 257 -15.37 21.81 -1.35
N LEU A 258 -16.32 21.40 -0.48
CA LEU A 258 -16.04 21.12 0.93
C LEU A 258 -15.06 19.94 1.10
N TRP A 259 -15.23 18.90 0.29
CA TRP A 259 -14.34 17.76 0.26
C TRP A 259 -12.92 18.16 -0.14
N ASN A 260 -12.75 18.90 -1.23
CA ASN A 260 -11.46 19.38 -1.68
C ASN A 260 -10.80 20.34 -0.67
N PHE A 261 -11.57 21.16 0.00
CA PHE A 261 -11.06 22.04 1.05
C PHE A 261 -10.51 21.22 2.23
N ARG A 262 -11.27 20.19 2.68
CA ARG A 262 -10.81 19.25 3.72
C ARG A 262 -9.52 18.55 3.31
N GLN A 263 -9.41 18.09 2.07
CA GLN A 263 -8.20 17.43 1.57
C GLN A 263 -6.98 18.37 1.56
N ARG A 264 -7.17 19.62 1.17
CA ARG A 264 -6.12 20.64 1.25
C ARG A 264 -5.63 20.85 2.68
N CYS A 265 -6.53 20.87 3.66
CA CYS A 265 -6.16 20.95 5.07
C CYS A 265 -5.37 19.70 5.53
N LEU A 266 -5.77 18.51 5.09
CA LEU A 266 -5.04 17.27 5.41
C LEU A 266 -3.63 17.28 4.82
N LEU A 267 -3.49 17.66 3.55
CA LEU A 267 -2.19 17.76 2.88
C LEU A 267 -1.26 18.76 3.59
N ALA A 268 -1.78 19.91 3.98
CA ALA A 268 -1.02 20.90 4.76
C ALA A 268 -0.55 20.33 6.12
N GLY A 269 -1.40 19.55 6.77
CA GLY A 269 -1.04 18.87 8.02
C GLY A 269 0.02 17.78 7.82
N THR A 270 -0.07 17.01 6.75
CA THR A 270 0.91 15.96 6.41
C THR A 270 2.28 16.57 6.10
N SER A 271 2.33 17.63 5.30
CA SER A 271 3.60 18.32 4.99
C SER A 271 4.30 18.84 6.25
N ARG A 272 3.54 19.34 7.24
CA ARG A 272 4.11 19.75 8.53
C ARG A 272 4.73 18.57 9.29
N ILE A 273 4.07 17.42 9.29
CA ILE A 273 4.61 16.21 9.91
C ILE A 273 5.89 15.78 9.19
N MET A 274 5.87 15.74 7.87
CA MET A 274 7.03 15.43 7.03
C MET A 274 8.23 16.35 7.35
N LEU A 275 8.01 17.65 7.47
CA LEU A 275 9.06 18.63 7.80
C LEU A 275 9.64 18.43 9.21
N ARG A 276 8.86 17.95 10.16
CA ARG A 276 9.33 17.70 11.54
C ARG A 276 10.11 16.40 11.68
N GLU A 277 9.67 15.36 10.98
CA GLU A 277 10.26 14.01 11.08
C GLU A 277 11.54 13.86 10.25
N SER A 278 11.74 14.73 9.29
CA SER A 278 12.93 14.74 8.42
C SER A 278 14.04 15.62 8.94
N ASN A 279 14.67 15.25 10.04
CA ASN A 279 15.88 15.90 10.55
C ASN A 279 17.05 15.95 9.52
N GLN A 280 16.92 15.24 8.40
CA GLN A 280 17.92 15.12 7.33
C GLN A 280 17.64 16.03 6.13
N LEU A 281 16.48 16.69 6.05
CA LEU A 281 16.17 17.60 4.95
C LEU A 281 16.99 18.89 5.06
N THR A 282 17.61 19.28 3.96
CA THR A 282 18.27 20.58 3.86
C THR A 282 17.26 21.72 3.97
N VAL A 283 17.72 22.91 4.33
CA VAL A 283 16.86 24.12 4.40
C VAL A 283 16.18 24.40 3.05
N VAL A 284 16.84 24.09 1.94
CA VAL A 284 16.29 24.24 0.59
C VAL A 284 15.13 23.29 0.37
N CYS A 285 15.28 22.00 0.66
CA CYS A 285 14.20 21.02 0.54
C CYS A 285 13.01 21.36 1.44
N GLN A 286 13.25 21.87 2.65
CA GLN A 286 12.17 22.32 3.53
C GLN A 286 11.40 23.50 2.93
N ALA A 287 12.09 24.46 2.33
CA ALA A 287 11.47 25.60 1.65
C ALA A 287 10.63 25.15 0.45
N GLU A 288 11.12 24.20 -0.35
CA GLU A 288 10.40 23.62 -1.49
C GLU A 288 9.11 22.92 -1.05
N VAL A 289 9.15 22.10 0.00
CA VAL A 289 7.94 21.46 0.58
C VAL A 289 6.90 22.50 0.99
N VAL A 290 7.32 23.56 1.69
CA VAL A 290 6.42 24.64 2.10
C VAL A 290 5.82 25.34 0.89
N GLN A 291 6.64 25.65 -0.11
CA GLN A 291 6.21 26.35 -1.33
C GLN A 291 5.22 25.51 -2.12
N SER A 292 5.53 24.25 -2.43
CA SER A 292 4.66 23.32 -3.16
C SER A 292 3.35 23.12 -2.41
N THR A 293 3.40 22.87 -1.11
CA THR A 293 2.17 22.67 -0.33
C THR A 293 1.30 23.91 -0.32
N ARG A 294 1.87 25.12 -0.14
CA ARG A 294 1.12 26.38 -0.16
C ARG A 294 0.50 26.66 -1.52
N ALA A 295 1.20 26.36 -2.61
CA ALA A 295 0.68 26.50 -3.96
C ALA A 295 -0.58 25.67 -4.18
N ILE A 296 -0.58 24.43 -3.67
CA ILE A 296 -1.71 23.50 -3.78
C ILE A 296 -2.84 23.87 -2.83
N THR A 297 -2.55 24.13 -1.56
CA THR A 297 -3.56 24.22 -0.50
C THR A 297 -4.17 25.63 -0.38
N GLY A 298 -3.44 26.68 -0.74
CA GLY A 298 -3.81 28.06 -0.47
C GLY A 298 -3.66 28.43 1.01
N GLY A 299 -3.67 29.73 1.30
CA GLY A 299 -3.32 30.23 2.64
C GLY A 299 -4.22 29.75 3.78
N VAL A 300 -5.53 29.71 3.57
CA VAL A 300 -6.50 29.32 4.62
C VAL A 300 -6.36 27.85 4.97
N ALA A 301 -6.35 26.96 3.97
CA ALA A 301 -6.22 25.52 4.22
C ALA A 301 -4.84 25.16 4.78
N TRP A 302 -3.78 25.86 4.34
CA TRP A 302 -2.45 25.76 4.93
C TRP A 302 -2.46 26.05 6.43
N TYR A 303 -3.04 27.21 6.82
CA TYR A 303 -3.09 27.62 8.22
C TYR A 303 -3.90 26.63 9.07
N LEU A 304 -5.11 26.26 8.63
CA LEU A 304 -5.98 25.36 9.38
C LEU A 304 -5.41 23.93 9.50
N GLY A 305 -4.78 23.40 8.46
CA GLY A 305 -4.13 22.10 8.50
C GLY A 305 -2.97 22.06 9.49
N ASN A 306 -2.13 23.11 9.48
CA ASN A 306 -1.02 23.23 10.43
C ASN A 306 -1.49 23.43 11.88
N LEU A 307 -2.57 24.19 12.08
CA LEU A 307 -3.18 24.40 13.39
C LEU A 307 -3.75 23.08 13.95
N ALA A 308 -4.42 22.30 13.12
CA ALA A 308 -4.98 20.98 13.52
C ALA A 308 -3.88 20.01 13.98
N VAL A 309 -2.72 19.97 13.29
CA VAL A 309 -1.57 19.17 13.71
C VAL A 309 -1.00 19.68 15.02
N ALA A 310 -0.82 21.01 15.16
CA ALA A 310 -0.31 21.61 16.40
C ALA A 310 -1.21 21.30 17.59
N LEU A 311 -2.54 21.39 17.41
CA LEU A 311 -3.51 21.09 18.47
C LEU A 311 -3.51 19.60 18.85
N ARG A 312 -3.41 18.70 17.85
CA ARG A 312 -3.28 17.27 18.08
C ARG A 312 -2.03 16.94 18.92
N ASP A 313 -0.90 17.56 18.58
CA ASP A 313 0.37 17.34 19.26
C ASP A 313 0.34 17.88 20.69
N PHE A 314 -0.29 19.03 20.89
CA PHE A 314 -0.55 19.60 22.21
C PHE A 314 -1.39 18.66 23.11
N ILE A 315 -2.48 18.07 22.56
CA ILE A 315 -3.32 17.11 23.29
C ILE A 315 -2.56 15.83 23.66
N ARG A 316 -1.64 15.37 22.78
CA ARG A 316 -0.89 14.11 22.99
C ARG A 316 0.25 14.23 23.99
N HIS A 317 0.95 15.36 24.00
CA HIS A 317 2.22 15.49 24.71
C HIS A 317 2.16 16.49 25.89
N GLY A 318 1.01 17.14 26.12
CA GLY A 318 0.90 18.17 27.14
C GLY A 318 1.75 19.40 26.83
N TYR A 319 1.89 20.29 27.80
CA TYR A 319 2.84 21.38 27.72
C TYR A 319 4.27 20.83 27.79
N ALA A 320 4.98 20.86 26.68
CA ALA A 320 6.44 20.74 26.67
C ALA A 320 7.04 22.13 26.61
#